data_cc94d6dd7c971e86dd83c45152b5666f
#
_entry.id   cc94d6dd7c971e86dd83c45152b5666f
#
_cell.length_a   1.000
_cell.length_b   1.000
_cell.length_c   1.000
_cell.angle_alpha   90.00
_cell.angle_beta   90.00
_cell.angle_gamma   90.00
#
_symmetry.space_group_name_H-M   'P 1'
#
loop_
_entity.id
_entity.type
_entity.pdbx_description
1 polymer ?
#
loop_
_entity_poly.entity_id
_entity_poly.type
_entity_poly.pdbx_seq_one_letter_code
_entity_poly.pdbx_strand_id
1 'polypeptide(L)'
;MDLSESTEQKGLDCSGYVGWSVYQIMQNKSGGVMYTTVSGDIGSLYTGKGLGTIVSQASLASSGYKLYPGDIGYNDGHTWMVLGQCADKSVVILHCTPNAGVQISGTPTPNGTYGSQAIKLAELYMAKYPGAAKYDYHESSGNYIRNGAYFRWNRNTLSDPDGYLNKTANQIL
;
A
#
# COMPACT_ATOMS: atom_id res chain seq x y z
N MET A 1 15.53 -15.94 -18.38
CA MET A 1 14.06 -15.91 -18.38
C MET A 1 13.69 -15.34 -19.74
N ASP A 2 13.16 -16.17 -20.61
CA ASP A 2 12.80 -15.76 -21.98
C ASP A 2 11.50 -14.96 -21.91
N LEU A 3 11.53 -13.71 -22.29
CA LEU A 3 10.42 -12.77 -22.26
C LEU A 3 9.64 -12.78 -23.60
N SER A 4 9.91 -13.74 -24.47
CA SER A 4 9.39 -13.74 -25.86
C SER A 4 8.00 -14.34 -26.02
N GLU A 5 7.40 -14.98 -25.01
CA GLU A 5 6.15 -15.72 -25.17
C GLU A 5 4.93 -15.21 -24.39
N SER A 6 5.00 -14.12 -23.61
CA SER A 6 3.79 -13.56 -23.03
C SER A 6 3.29 -12.36 -23.82
N THR A 7 2.27 -12.57 -24.64
CA THR A 7 1.42 -11.51 -25.20
C THR A 7 0.55 -10.85 -24.12
N GLU A 8 0.72 -11.24 -22.85
CA GLU A 8 -0.10 -10.81 -21.73
C GLU A 8 0.59 -9.74 -20.92
N GLN A 9 -0.05 -8.60 -20.88
CA GLN A 9 0.11 -7.46 -20.00
C GLN A 9 1.54 -7.21 -19.45
N LYS A 10 2.32 -6.46 -20.20
CA LYS A 10 3.57 -5.87 -19.73
C LYS A 10 3.23 -4.79 -18.71
N GLY A 11 3.26 -5.11 -17.42
CA GLY A 11 2.99 -4.18 -16.35
C GLY A 11 3.48 -4.71 -15.01
N LEU A 12 3.56 -3.82 -14.03
CA LEU A 12 3.83 -4.21 -12.66
C LEU A 12 2.54 -4.76 -12.04
N ASP A 13 2.62 -5.92 -11.39
CA ASP A 13 1.58 -6.39 -10.47
C ASP A 13 1.68 -5.65 -9.13
N CYS A 14 0.86 -6.03 -8.14
CA CYS A 14 0.83 -5.38 -6.85
C CYS A 14 2.17 -5.45 -6.11
N SER A 15 2.80 -6.62 -6.08
CA SER A 15 4.09 -6.83 -5.41
C SER A 15 5.25 -6.23 -6.20
N GLY A 16 5.19 -6.28 -7.51
CA GLY A 16 6.15 -5.63 -8.41
C GLY A 16 6.13 -4.12 -8.24
N TYR A 17 4.95 -3.51 -8.14
CA TYR A 17 4.81 -2.09 -7.93
C TYR A 17 5.35 -1.63 -6.56
N VAL A 18 5.00 -2.32 -5.48
CA VAL A 18 5.51 -2.02 -4.13
C VAL A 18 7.02 -2.21 -4.09
N GLY A 19 7.53 -3.34 -4.61
CA GLY A 19 8.96 -3.62 -4.65
C GLY A 19 9.75 -2.60 -5.47
N TRP A 20 9.22 -2.17 -6.61
CA TRP A 20 9.82 -1.10 -7.42
C TRP A 20 9.84 0.23 -6.66
N SER A 21 8.75 0.59 -5.99
CA SER A 21 8.68 1.83 -5.19
C SER A 21 9.71 1.83 -4.06
N VAL A 22 9.84 0.71 -3.35
CA VAL A 22 10.85 0.54 -2.30
C VAL A 22 12.27 0.65 -2.89
N TYR A 23 12.52 0.03 -4.04
CA TYR A 23 13.80 0.14 -4.73
C TYR A 23 14.15 1.60 -5.06
N GLN A 24 13.19 2.39 -5.54
CA GLN A 24 13.42 3.82 -5.85
C GLN A 24 13.79 4.62 -4.60
N ILE A 25 13.19 4.33 -3.46
CA ILE A 25 13.49 5.00 -2.18
C ILE A 25 14.86 4.59 -1.65
N MET A 26 15.15 3.31 -1.66
CA MET A 26 16.37 2.75 -1.07
C MET A 26 17.61 2.99 -1.93
N GLN A 27 17.45 3.17 -3.23
CA GLN A 27 18.52 3.45 -4.22
C GLN A 27 19.82 2.73 -3.94
N ASN A 28 19.77 1.41 -3.76
CA ASN A 28 20.94 0.63 -3.46
C ASN A 28 21.89 0.59 -4.67
N LYS A 29 22.95 1.40 -4.62
CA LYS A 29 23.90 1.57 -5.72
C LYS A 29 24.69 0.31 -6.08
N SER A 30 24.73 -0.68 -5.20
CA SER A 30 25.47 -1.93 -5.44
C SER A 30 24.76 -2.91 -6.36
N GLY A 31 23.51 -2.64 -6.75
CA GLY A 31 22.69 -3.57 -7.54
C GLY A 31 22.36 -4.86 -6.78
N GLY A 32 21.48 -5.69 -7.34
CA GLY A 32 21.24 -7.04 -6.82
C GLY A 32 20.42 -7.15 -5.54
N VAL A 33 19.98 -6.05 -4.92
CA VAL A 33 19.07 -6.13 -3.79
C VAL A 33 17.65 -6.24 -4.30
N MET A 34 17.05 -7.40 -4.11
CA MET A 34 15.65 -7.62 -4.45
C MET A 34 14.73 -7.06 -3.35
N TYR A 35 13.78 -6.22 -3.75
CA TYR A 35 12.71 -5.72 -2.89
C TYR A 35 11.33 -6.28 -3.30
N THR A 36 11.30 -7.17 -4.28
CA THR A 36 10.09 -7.80 -4.80
C THR A 36 10.06 -9.27 -4.40
N THR A 37 8.90 -9.74 -3.96
CA THR A 37 8.58 -11.14 -3.67
C THR A 37 7.07 -11.32 -3.85
N VAL A 38 6.55 -12.52 -3.61
CA VAL A 38 5.10 -12.75 -3.59
C VAL A 38 4.44 -11.95 -2.46
N SER A 39 3.19 -11.54 -2.64
CA SER A 39 2.50 -10.60 -1.76
C SER A 39 2.57 -11.00 -0.28
N GLY A 40 2.31 -12.26 0.06
CA GLY A 40 2.33 -12.75 1.44
C GLY A 40 3.68 -12.66 2.15
N ASP A 41 4.78 -12.62 1.41
CA ASP A 41 6.14 -12.63 1.94
C ASP A 41 6.78 -11.24 2.06
N ILE A 42 6.10 -10.19 1.62
CA ILE A 42 6.64 -8.81 1.61
C ILE A 42 7.12 -8.38 3.00
N GLY A 43 6.33 -8.62 4.04
CA GLY A 43 6.69 -8.26 5.41
C GLY A 43 7.93 -9.00 5.89
N SER A 44 8.03 -10.30 5.63
CA SER A 44 9.17 -11.14 5.97
C SER A 44 10.42 -10.71 5.23
N LEU A 45 10.32 -10.42 3.93
CA LEU A 45 11.43 -9.93 3.13
C LEU A 45 12.03 -8.65 3.70
N TYR A 46 11.20 -7.65 4.01
CA TYR A 46 11.68 -6.36 4.48
C TYR A 46 12.17 -6.40 5.93
N THR A 47 11.52 -7.20 6.77
CA THR A 47 11.99 -7.44 8.14
C THR A 47 13.32 -8.17 8.15
N GLY A 48 13.49 -9.20 7.31
CA GLY A 48 14.76 -9.91 7.15
C GLY A 48 15.91 -9.03 6.66
N LYS A 49 15.61 -7.94 5.96
CA LYS A 49 16.58 -6.90 5.57
C LYS A 49 16.84 -5.84 6.65
N GLY A 50 16.19 -5.94 7.82
CA GLY A 50 16.32 -4.97 8.91
C GLY A 50 15.67 -3.61 8.64
N LEU A 51 14.77 -3.51 7.64
CA LEU A 51 14.20 -2.24 7.22
C LEU A 51 13.09 -1.75 8.16
N GLY A 52 12.49 -2.65 8.92
CA GLY A 52 11.37 -2.34 9.80
C GLY A 52 10.83 -3.57 10.52
N THR A 53 9.57 -3.51 10.92
CA THR A 53 8.90 -4.54 11.70
C THR A 53 7.51 -4.87 11.15
N ILE A 54 7.06 -6.10 11.39
CA ILE A 54 5.68 -6.51 11.09
C ILE A 54 4.76 -6.05 12.22
N VAL A 55 3.68 -5.37 11.83
CA VAL A 55 2.58 -5.00 12.73
C VAL A 55 1.46 -6.01 12.51
N SER A 56 1.26 -6.88 13.49
CA SER A 56 0.19 -7.90 13.45
C SER A 56 -1.20 -7.26 13.57
N GLN A 57 -2.23 -7.99 13.15
CA GLN A 57 -3.63 -7.56 13.34
C GLN A 57 -3.97 -7.29 14.81
N ALA A 58 -3.44 -8.10 15.73
CA ALA A 58 -3.65 -7.90 17.17
C ALA A 58 -3.04 -6.57 17.65
N SER A 59 -1.80 -6.27 17.21
CA SER A 59 -1.13 -5.00 17.53
C SER A 59 -1.84 -3.81 16.90
N LEU A 60 -2.33 -3.98 15.67
CA LEU A 60 -3.08 -2.94 14.97
C LEU A 60 -4.41 -2.64 15.68
N ALA A 61 -5.16 -3.68 16.08
CA ALA A 61 -6.40 -3.52 16.83
C ALA A 61 -6.17 -2.85 18.19
N SER A 62 -5.11 -3.24 18.91
CA SER A 62 -4.74 -2.64 20.21
C SER A 62 -4.38 -1.16 20.09
N SER A 63 -3.82 -0.74 18.95
CA SER A 63 -3.52 0.66 18.66
C SER A 63 -4.72 1.46 18.14
N GLY A 64 -5.91 0.89 18.10
CA GLY A 64 -7.10 1.49 17.48
C GLY A 64 -6.97 1.61 15.96
N TYR A 65 -6.32 0.65 15.33
CA TYR A 65 -6.06 0.59 13.88
C TYR A 65 -5.24 1.78 13.36
N LYS A 66 -4.23 2.19 14.12
CA LYS A 66 -3.37 3.30 13.72
C LYS A 66 -2.39 2.87 12.64
N LEU A 67 -2.55 3.45 11.45
CA LEU A 67 -1.68 3.27 10.28
C LEU A 67 -1.04 4.62 9.90
N TYR A 68 0.16 4.53 9.35
CA TYR A 68 0.94 5.70 8.98
C TYR A 68 1.22 5.72 7.48
N PRO A 69 1.39 6.90 6.88
CA PRO A 69 1.93 7.02 5.53
C PRO A 69 3.22 6.22 5.38
N GLY A 70 3.30 5.46 4.30
CA GLY A 70 4.42 4.57 4.02
C GLY A 70 4.33 3.17 4.64
N ASP A 71 3.39 2.87 5.56
CA ASP A 71 3.15 1.49 5.97
C ASP A 71 2.77 0.65 4.74
N ILE A 72 3.29 -0.56 4.64
CA ILE A 72 3.01 -1.48 3.54
C ILE A 72 2.10 -2.59 4.05
N GLY A 73 0.88 -2.62 3.54
CA GLY A 73 -0.07 -3.68 3.82
C GLY A 73 0.09 -4.85 2.85
N TYR A 74 -0.16 -6.07 3.34
CA TYR A 74 -0.07 -7.27 2.52
C TYR A 74 -0.92 -8.43 3.07
N ASN A 75 -1.32 -9.29 2.17
CA ASN A 75 -1.90 -10.61 2.42
C ASN A 75 -1.46 -11.57 1.29
N ASP A 76 -1.93 -12.80 1.30
CA ASP A 76 -1.51 -13.82 0.32
C ASP A 76 -1.84 -13.44 -1.13
N GLY A 77 -2.84 -12.60 -1.35
CA GLY A 77 -3.32 -12.25 -2.70
C GLY A 77 -2.97 -10.84 -3.16
N HIS A 78 -2.54 -9.95 -2.26
CA HIS A 78 -2.37 -8.54 -2.59
C HIS A 78 -1.40 -7.80 -1.67
N THR A 79 -0.80 -6.71 -2.18
CA THR A 79 -0.02 -5.77 -1.39
C THR A 79 -0.29 -4.32 -1.84
N TRP A 80 -0.18 -3.40 -0.89
CA TRP A 80 -0.49 -1.98 -1.06
C TRP A 80 0.35 -1.10 -0.15
N MET A 81 0.44 0.19 -0.47
CA MET A 81 1.06 1.21 0.38
C MET A 81 0.00 2.13 0.98
N VAL A 82 0.15 2.46 2.25
CA VAL A 82 -0.69 3.46 2.92
C VAL A 82 -0.23 4.86 2.51
N LEU A 83 -1.11 5.65 1.92
CA LEU A 83 -0.87 7.08 1.67
C LEU A 83 -1.21 7.93 2.89
N GLY A 84 -2.26 7.55 3.61
CA GLY A 84 -2.64 8.26 4.82
C GLY A 84 -3.92 7.73 5.43
N GLN A 85 -4.12 8.03 6.70
CA GLN A 85 -5.31 7.65 7.46
C GLN A 85 -6.26 8.83 7.62
N CYS A 86 -7.54 8.57 7.49
CA CYS A 86 -8.62 9.52 7.74
C CYS A 86 -9.08 9.52 9.21
N ALA A 87 -9.90 10.50 9.59
CA ALA A 87 -10.39 10.62 10.97
C ALA A 87 -11.29 9.46 11.40
N ASP A 88 -12.03 8.85 10.46
CA ASP A 88 -12.85 7.66 10.68
C ASP A 88 -12.06 6.34 10.70
N LYS A 89 -10.74 6.41 10.71
CA LYS A 89 -9.78 5.29 10.67
C LYS A 89 -9.72 4.54 9.35
N SER A 90 -10.49 4.92 8.33
CA SER A 90 -10.27 4.43 6.96
C SER A 90 -8.94 4.92 6.41
N VAL A 91 -8.40 4.23 5.41
CA VAL A 91 -7.07 4.52 4.84
C VAL A 91 -7.14 4.72 3.35
N VAL A 92 -6.48 5.75 2.86
CA VAL A 92 -6.19 5.87 1.43
C VAL A 92 -4.93 5.06 1.14
N ILE A 93 -5.02 4.24 0.13
CA ILE A 93 -3.96 3.32 -0.29
C ILE A 93 -3.55 3.58 -1.74
N LEU A 94 -2.32 3.23 -2.04
CA LEU A 94 -1.76 3.20 -3.38
C LEU A 94 -1.40 1.75 -3.70
N HIS A 95 -1.91 1.22 -4.81
CA HIS A 95 -1.69 -0.16 -5.21
C HIS A 95 -1.77 -0.34 -6.72
N CYS A 96 -1.37 -1.52 -7.19
CA CYS A 96 -1.52 -1.91 -8.58
C CYS A 96 -2.39 -3.17 -8.65
N THR A 97 -3.40 -3.16 -9.51
CA THR A 97 -4.32 -4.29 -9.69
C THR A 97 -4.40 -4.70 -11.16
N PRO A 98 -4.70 -5.98 -11.45
CA PRO A 98 -4.97 -6.42 -12.81
C PRO A 98 -6.06 -5.55 -13.46
N ASN A 99 -5.89 -5.24 -14.73
CA ASN A 99 -6.81 -4.45 -15.56
C ASN A 99 -6.96 -2.96 -15.19
N ALA A 100 -6.59 -2.53 -13.99
CA ALA A 100 -6.67 -1.14 -13.58
C ALA A 100 -5.29 -0.46 -13.44
N GLY A 101 -4.23 -1.24 -13.28
CA GLY A 101 -2.88 -0.69 -13.10
C GLY A 101 -2.71 -0.01 -11.75
N VAL A 102 -1.81 0.98 -11.70
CA VAL A 102 -1.53 1.76 -10.48
C VAL A 102 -2.63 2.76 -10.23
N GLN A 103 -3.13 2.80 -9.01
CA GLN A 103 -4.24 3.66 -8.62
C GLN A 103 -4.26 3.97 -7.13
N ILE A 104 -4.99 5.03 -6.79
CA ILE A 104 -5.34 5.39 -5.42
C ILE A 104 -6.74 4.84 -5.13
N SER A 105 -6.88 4.15 -4.00
CA SER A 105 -8.13 3.59 -3.52
C SER A 105 -8.36 3.93 -2.05
N GLY A 106 -9.60 3.85 -1.60
CA GLY A 106 -9.95 4.00 -0.20
C GLY A 106 -10.45 2.69 0.41
N THR A 107 -10.13 2.44 1.67
CA THR A 107 -10.66 1.30 2.40
C THR A 107 -11.98 1.66 3.09
N PRO A 108 -12.85 0.70 3.41
CA PRO A 108 -13.87 0.90 4.43
C PRO A 108 -13.23 1.22 5.78
N THR A 109 -14.02 1.64 6.75
CA THR A 109 -13.56 1.81 8.13
C THR A 109 -13.16 0.44 8.73
N PRO A 110 -12.40 0.39 9.84
CA PRO A 110 -12.12 -0.88 10.53
C PRO A 110 -13.37 -1.69 10.89
N ASN A 111 -14.51 -1.02 11.11
CA ASN A 111 -15.78 -1.68 11.41
C ASN A 111 -16.55 -2.14 10.16
N GLY A 112 -15.98 -1.97 8.97
CA GLY A 112 -16.57 -2.42 7.71
C GLY A 112 -17.61 -1.45 7.11
N THR A 113 -17.63 -0.18 7.56
CA THR A 113 -18.52 0.82 6.97
C THR A 113 -17.98 1.27 5.62
N TYR A 114 -18.72 1.02 4.56
CA TYR A 114 -18.48 1.54 3.21
C TYR A 114 -18.99 2.99 3.10
N GLY A 115 -18.49 3.71 2.11
CA GLY A 115 -18.73 5.16 2.03
C GLY A 115 -17.90 5.97 3.02
N SER A 116 -16.78 5.39 3.44
CA SER A 116 -15.79 6.00 4.34
C SER A 116 -15.17 7.28 3.78
N GLN A 117 -14.48 8.03 4.64
CA GLN A 117 -13.76 9.23 4.21
C GLN A 117 -12.66 8.90 3.20
N ALA A 118 -11.95 7.78 3.37
CA ALA A 118 -10.90 7.37 2.44
C ALA A 118 -11.45 7.02 1.05
N ILE A 119 -12.58 6.32 0.97
CA ILE A 119 -13.24 6.02 -0.31
C ILE A 119 -13.61 7.31 -1.03
N LYS A 120 -14.31 8.23 -0.35
CA LYS A 120 -14.71 9.52 -0.93
C LYS A 120 -13.52 10.36 -1.40
N LEU A 121 -12.44 10.35 -0.61
CA LEU A 121 -11.22 11.09 -0.95
C LEU A 121 -10.51 10.47 -2.18
N ALA A 122 -10.45 9.14 -2.25
CA ALA A 122 -9.89 8.44 -3.40
C ALA A 122 -10.71 8.70 -4.68
N GLU A 123 -12.04 8.66 -4.59
CA GLU A 123 -12.96 9.00 -5.68
C GLU A 123 -12.70 10.41 -6.20
N LEU A 124 -12.66 11.38 -5.28
CA LEU A 124 -12.44 12.78 -5.63
C LEU A 124 -11.09 13.00 -6.30
N TYR A 125 -10.05 12.30 -5.83
CA TYR A 125 -8.70 12.41 -6.39
C TYR A 125 -8.64 11.75 -7.78
N MET A 126 -9.13 10.52 -7.91
CA MET A 126 -9.09 9.78 -9.18
C MET A 126 -9.98 10.40 -10.26
N ALA A 127 -11.02 11.14 -9.90
CA ALA A 127 -11.84 11.90 -10.84
C ALA A 127 -11.05 12.94 -11.64
N LYS A 128 -9.90 13.38 -11.13
CA LYS A 128 -8.99 14.30 -11.84
C LYS A 128 -8.25 13.61 -13.02
N TYR A 129 -8.29 12.28 -13.09
CA TYR A 129 -7.59 11.45 -14.05
C TYR A 129 -8.57 10.56 -14.85
N PRO A 130 -9.45 11.12 -15.68
CA PRO A 130 -10.51 10.38 -16.36
C PRO A 130 -9.99 9.32 -17.35
N GLY A 131 -8.73 9.42 -17.76
CA GLY A 131 -8.05 8.40 -18.57
C GLY A 131 -7.45 7.25 -17.78
N ALA A 132 -7.40 7.33 -16.45
CA ALA A 132 -6.98 6.22 -15.63
C ALA A 132 -8.04 5.10 -15.65
N ALA A 133 -7.58 3.85 -15.51
CA ALA A 133 -8.49 2.73 -15.44
C ALA A 133 -9.47 2.91 -14.27
N LYS A 134 -10.74 2.62 -14.52
CA LYS A 134 -11.76 2.64 -13.48
C LYS A 134 -11.63 1.37 -12.67
N TYR A 135 -11.40 1.53 -11.40
CA TYR A 135 -11.37 0.45 -10.44
C TYR A 135 -12.54 0.60 -9.48
N ASP A 136 -13.22 -0.51 -9.27
CA ASP A 136 -14.31 -0.57 -8.30
C ASP A 136 -13.72 -0.78 -6.89
N TYR A 137 -13.23 0.29 -6.30
CA TYR A 137 -12.37 0.32 -5.11
C TYR A 137 -13.13 0.19 -3.79
N HIS A 138 -14.43 0.03 -3.83
CA HIS A 138 -15.22 -0.05 -2.60
C HIS A 138 -15.84 -1.43 -2.35
N GLU A 139 -16.02 -2.26 -3.36
CA GLU A 139 -16.77 -3.51 -3.20
C GLU A 139 -15.92 -4.77 -3.26
N SER A 140 -14.89 -4.78 -4.09
CA SER A 140 -14.11 -5.99 -4.34
C SER A 140 -12.90 -6.17 -3.44
N SER A 141 -12.43 -5.11 -2.82
CA SER A 141 -11.14 -5.12 -2.10
C SER A 141 -11.22 -5.73 -0.70
N GLY A 142 -12.41 -5.94 -0.18
CA GLY A 142 -12.56 -6.32 1.21
C GLY A 142 -12.02 -5.24 2.17
N ASN A 143 -11.96 -5.56 3.44
CA ASN A 143 -11.42 -4.65 4.44
C ASN A 143 -9.93 -4.90 4.64
N TYR A 144 -9.09 -4.27 3.83
CA TYR A 144 -7.63 -4.40 3.92
C TYR A 144 -7.06 -4.04 5.30
N ILE A 145 -7.72 -3.18 6.06
CA ILE A 145 -7.29 -2.86 7.43
C ILE A 145 -7.37 -4.11 8.32
N ARG A 146 -8.36 -4.97 8.12
CA ARG A 146 -8.60 -6.16 8.95
C ARG A 146 -8.09 -7.46 8.32
N ASN A 147 -7.90 -7.49 7.00
CA ASN A 147 -7.60 -8.72 6.25
C ASN A 147 -6.14 -8.79 5.79
N GLY A 148 -5.25 -7.97 6.35
CA GLY A 148 -3.82 -7.98 6.04
C GLY A 148 -2.96 -7.80 7.27
N ALA A 149 -1.67 -8.09 7.13
CA ALA A 149 -0.63 -7.63 8.02
C ALA A 149 -0.01 -6.35 7.45
N TYR A 150 0.75 -5.66 8.27
CA TYR A 150 1.44 -4.44 7.82
C TYR A 150 2.92 -4.51 8.16
N PHE A 151 3.75 -4.07 7.25
CA PHE A 151 5.15 -3.75 7.50
C PHE A 151 5.26 -2.26 7.81
N ARG A 152 5.97 -1.93 8.86
CA ARG A 152 6.25 -0.55 9.29
C ARG A 152 7.74 -0.28 9.32
N TRP A 153 8.15 0.81 8.71
CA TRP A 153 9.54 1.22 8.61
C TRP A 153 10.16 1.60 9.96
N ASN A 154 11.41 1.23 10.15
CA ASN A 154 12.23 1.82 11.21
C ASN A 154 12.53 3.29 10.86
N ARG A 155 12.46 4.16 11.84
CA ARG A 155 12.74 5.59 11.68
C ARG A 155 14.17 5.88 11.21
N ASN A 156 15.11 5.01 11.55
CA ASN A 156 16.49 5.11 11.09
C ASN A 156 16.67 4.66 9.64
N THR A 157 15.75 3.86 9.11
CA THR A 157 15.78 3.40 7.72
C THR A 157 15.11 4.41 6.79
N LEU A 158 13.95 4.90 7.19
CA LEU A 158 13.17 5.90 6.44
C LEU A 158 12.87 7.09 7.36
N SER A 159 13.59 8.18 7.13
CA SER A 159 13.36 9.44 7.84
C SER A 159 12.13 10.16 7.27
N ASP A 160 11.55 11.05 8.08
CA ASP A 160 10.36 11.84 7.70
C ASP A 160 10.62 13.33 7.95
N PRO A 161 11.53 13.97 7.17
CA PRO A 161 11.86 15.37 7.37
C PRO A 161 10.68 16.32 7.13
N ASP A 162 9.71 15.91 6.31
CA ASP A 162 8.55 16.73 5.94
C ASP A 162 7.33 16.49 6.86
N GLY A 163 7.45 15.58 7.83
CA GLY A 163 6.42 15.33 8.85
C GLY A 163 5.16 14.65 8.32
N TYR A 164 5.24 13.87 7.23
CA TYR A 164 4.10 13.15 6.64
C TYR A 164 3.44 12.18 7.60
N LEU A 165 4.20 11.60 8.51
CA LEU A 165 3.70 10.64 9.50
C LEU A 165 2.66 11.23 10.48
N ASN A 166 2.60 12.55 10.55
CA ASN A 166 1.62 13.27 11.36
C ASN A 166 0.48 13.86 10.54
N LYS A 167 0.51 13.69 9.21
CA LYS A 167 -0.53 14.20 8.31
C LYS A 167 -1.64 13.18 8.12
N THR A 168 -2.86 13.67 8.01
CA THR A 168 -4.00 12.87 7.56
C THR A 168 -3.97 12.67 6.05
N ALA A 169 -4.73 11.68 5.54
CA ALA A 169 -4.84 11.46 4.10
C ALA A 169 -5.27 12.74 3.35
N ASN A 170 -6.19 13.51 3.91
CA ASN A 170 -6.65 14.77 3.30
C ASN A 170 -5.61 15.90 3.29
N GLN A 171 -4.56 15.79 4.09
CA GLN A 171 -3.45 16.76 4.09
C GLN A 171 -2.32 16.34 3.15
N ILE A 172 -2.34 15.09 2.70
CA ILE A 172 -1.33 14.53 1.78
C ILE A 172 -1.81 14.65 0.33
N LEU A 173 -3.10 14.40 0.05
CA LEU A 173 -3.75 14.51 -1.26
C LEU A 173 -4.33 15.91 -1.49
#